data_2ded330e3c715e3eee936d289c66744a
#
_entry.id   2ded330e3c715e3eee936d289c66744a
#
_cell.length_a   1.000
_cell.length_b   1.000
_cell.length_c   1.000
_cell.angle_alpha   90.00
_cell.angle_beta   90.00
_cell.angle_gamma   90.00
#
_symmetry.space_group_name_H-M   'P 1'
#
loop_
_entity.id
_entity.type
_entity.pdbx_description
1 polymer ?
#
loop_
_entity_poly.entity_id
_entity_poly.type
_entity_poly.pdbx_seq_one_letter_code
_entity_poly.pdbx_strand_id
1 'polypeptide(L)'
;WDDPDADLAAALEDLGSFVAVDEDLMDVATALNGSGPAFVFYLIQAMKEGAVDEGLSPEQAETLAVQTFVGAAETVRHADRSIEDLIDAVCSPNGTTIEGMDVLWDSEADEAVAEAVAAATERSAELARESTDE
;
A
#
# COMPACT_ATOMS: atom_id res chain seq x y z
N TRP A 1 27.62 12.81 20.31
CA TRP A 1 26.95 13.44 19.17
C TRP A 1 25.49 13.13 19.33
N ASP A 2 24.73 14.16 19.68
CA ASP A 2 23.28 14.07 19.62
C ASP A 2 22.92 13.91 18.14
N ASP A 3 22.09 12.94 17.83
CA ASP A 3 21.66 12.63 16.47
C ASP A 3 20.68 13.71 16.00
N PRO A 4 21.09 14.63 15.11
CA PRO A 4 20.21 15.72 14.67
C PRO A 4 18.97 15.22 13.91
N ASP A 5 19.03 13.99 13.37
CA ASP A 5 17.92 13.36 12.68
C ASP A 5 16.85 12.90 13.67
N ALA A 6 17.27 12.46 14.88
CA ALA A 6 16.34 12.13 15.96
C ALA A 6 15.58 13.35 16.49
N ASP A 7 16.28 14.50 16.65
CA ASP A 7 15.67 15.74 17.09
C ASP A 7 14.69 16.29 16.04
N LEU A 8 15.02 16.19 14.76
CA LEU A 8 14.14 16.58 13.65
C LEU A 8 12.93 15.66 13.56
N ALA A 9 13.13 14.35 13.66
CA ALA A 9 12.04 13.38 13.65
C ALA A 9 11.06 13.63 14.82
N ALA A 10 11.58 13.88 16.01
CA ALA A 10 10.75 14.22 17.18
C ALA A 10 9.97 15.53 17.01
N ALA A 11 10.56 16.54 16.36
CA ALA A 11 9.89 17.82 16.09
C ALA A 11 8.77 17.71 15.04
N LEU A 12 8.83 16.67 14.19
CA LEU A 12 7.89 16.44 13.10
C LEU A 12 6.95 15.23 13.36
N GLU A 13 6.98 14.65 14.56
CA GLU A 13 6.22 13.44 14.94
C GLU A 13 4.71 13.58 14.69
N ASP A 14 4.17 14.79 14.85
CA ASP A 14 2.77 15.09 14.59
C ASP A 14 2.39 15.07 13.08
N LEU A 15 3.39 15.08 12.19
CA LEU A 15 3.16 15.08 10.73
C LEU A 15 3.08 13.68 10.12
N GLY A 16 3.55 12.64 10.84
CA GLY A 16 3.52 11.27 10.35
C GLY A 16 4.61 10.40 10.96
N SER A 17 4.80 9.22 10.39
CA SER A 17 5.84 8.27 10.78
C SER A 17 7.08 8.48 9.94
N PHE A 18 8.25 8.50 10.57
CA PHE A 18 9.54 8.61 9.89
C PHE A 18 10.21 7.23 9.86
N VAL A 19 10.69 6.86 8.67
CA VAL A 19 11.45 5.64 8.45
C VAL A 19 12.80 6.03 7.88
N ALA A 20 13.89 5.69 8.59
CA ALA A 20 15.23 5.87 8.07
C ALA A 20 15.51 4.79 7.01
N VAL A 21 15.97 5.22 5.85
CA VAL A 21 16.40 4.34 4.75
C VAL A 21 17.77 4.76 4.28
N ASP A 22 18.57 3.83 3.78
CA ASP A 22 19.85 4.12 3.18
C ASP A 22 19.66 4.91 1.87
N GLU A 23 20.62 5.76 1.49
CA GLU A 23 20.54 6.64 0.33
C GLU A 23 20.31 5.88 -0.99
N ASP A 24 20.90 4.70 -1.13
CA ASP A 24 20.73 3.83 -2.29
C ASP A 24 19.34 3.18 -2.39
N LEU A 25 18.51 3.29 -1.35
CA LEU A 25 17.13 2.83 -1.31
C LEU A 25 16.10 3.96 -1.47
N MET A 26 16.53 5.21 -1.66
CA MET A 26 15.64 6.37 -1.77
C MET A 26 14.68 6.27 -2.97
N ASP A 27 15.11 5.66 -4.08
CA ASP A 27 14.26 5.50 -5.26
C ASP A 27 13.10 4.54 -5.00
N VAL A 28 13.35 3.41 -4.33
CA VAL A 28 12.28 2.46 -3.97
C VAL A 28 11.37 3.04 -2.87
N ALA A 29 11.93 3.79 -1.91
CA ALA A 29 11.13 4.50 -0.91
C ALA A 29 10.21 5.55 -1.57
N THR A 30 10.72 6.28 -2.55
CA THR A 30 9.95 7.24 -3.36
C THR A 30 8.87 6.55 -4.17
N ALA A 31 9.16 5.43 -4.81
CA ALA A 31 8.17 4.65 -5.55
C ALA A 31 7.02 4.18 -4.64
N LEU A 32 7.35 3.63 -3.47
CA LEU A 32 6.36 3.12 -2.53
C LEU A 32 5.53 4.24 -1.88
N ASN A 33 6.15 5.34 -1.49
CA ASN A 33 5.48 6.40 -0.72
C ASN A 33 4.91 7.52 -1.61
N GLY A 34 5.60 7.86 -2.69
CA GLY A 34 5.17 8.90 -3.64
C GLY A 34 4.18 8.39 -4.67
N SER A 35 4.44 7.24 -5.29
CA SER A 35 3.55 6.64 -6.31
C SER A 35 2.52 5.69 -5.72
N GLY A 36 2.82 5.05 -4.58
CA GLY A 36 1.95 4.08 -3.91
C GLY A 36 0.50 4.55 -3.67
N PRO A 37 0.23 5.81 -3.32
CA PRO A 37 -1.15 6.30 -3.20
C PRO A 37 -1.99 6.07 -4.46
N ALA A 38 -1.39 6.22 -5.66
CA ALA A 38 -2.10 5.96 -6.92
C ALA A 38 -2.43 4.46 -7.09
N PHE A 39 -1.56 3.57 -6.64
CA PHE A 39 -1.81 2.13 -6.66
C PHE A 39 -2.96 1.76 -5.72
N VAL A 40 -2.98 2.37 -4.52
CA VAL A 40 -4.09 2.19 -3.56
C VAL A 40 -5.40 2.72 -4.15
N PHE A 41 -5.42 3.89 -4.80
CA PHE A 41 -6.62 4.40 -5.45
C PHE A 41 -7.12 3.47 -6.56
N TYR A 42 -6.23 2.88 -7.33
CA TYR A 42 -6.57 1.89 -8.34
C TYR A 42 -7.24 0.65 -7.74
N LEU A 43 -6.69 0.12 -6.64
CA LEU A 43 -7.26 -1.03 -5.93
C LEU A 43 -8.64 -0.70 -5.30
N ILE A 44 -8.78 0.49 -4.69
CA ILE A 44 -10.07 0.97 -4.19
C ILE A 44 -11.10 1.05 -5.32
N GLN A 45 -10.70 1.58 -6.48
CA GLN A 45 -11.58 1.67 -7.64
C GLN A 45 -12.01 0.28 -8.14
N ALA A 46 -11.09 -0.68 -8.22
CA ALA A 46 -11.40 -2.04 -8.64
C ALA A 46 -12.39 -2.72 -7.67
N MET A 47 -12.19 -2.57 -6.35
CA MET A 47 -13.13 -3.10 -5.35
C MET A 47 -14.50 -2.42 -5.44
N LYS A 48 -14.53 -1.10 -5.64
CA LYS A 48 -15.76 -0.35 -5.85
C LYS A 48 -16.53 -0.85 -7.06
N GLU A 49 -15.86 -1.01 -8.21
CA GLU A 49 -16.48 -1.49 -9.45
C GLU A 49 -17.07 -2.89 -9.27
N GLY A 50 -16.32 -3.82 -8.69
CA GLY A 50 -16.84 -5.15 -8.38
C GLY A 50 -18.07 -5.12 -7.46
N ALA A 51 -18.07 -4.27 -6.45
CA ALA A 51 -19.22 -4.13 -5.54
C ALA A 51 -20.45 -3.50 -6.22
N VAL A 52 -20.25 -2.60 -7.20
CA VAL A 52 -21.34 -2.03 -8.01
C VAL A 52 -21.92 -3.09 -8.94
N ASP A 53 -21.10 -3.93 -9.55
CA ASP A 53 -21.54 -5.02 -10.40
C ASP A 53 -22.40 -6.07 -9.62
N GLU A 54 -22.13 -6.21 -8.32
CA GLU A 54 -22.93 -7.04 -7.39
C GLU A 54 -24.15 -6.30 -6.79
N GLY A 55 -24.42 -5.06 -7.21
CA GLY A 55 -25.68 -4.36 -6.94
C GLY A 55 -25.63 -3.25 -5.90
N LEU A 56 -24.48 -2.89 -5.33
CA LEU A 56 -24.39 -1.70 -4.49
C LEU A 56 -24.51 -0.42 -5.32
N SER A 57 -25.02 0.65 -4.71
CA SER A 57 -24.90 1.96 -5.35
C SER A 57 -23.43 2.40 -5.39
N PRO A 58 -23.01 3.21 -6.39
CA PRO A 58 -21.64 3.70 -6.49
C PRO A 58 -21.14 4.41 -5.23
N GLU A 59 -22.02 5.15 -4.54
CA GLU A 59 -21.70 5.86 -3.31
C GLU A 59 -21.48 4.89 -2.12
N GLN A 60 -22.34 3.86 -2.01
CA GLN A 60 -22.18 2.82 -0.98
C GLN A 60 -20.89 2.02 -1.22
N ALA A 61 -20.65 1.60 -2.45
CA ALA A 61 -19.46 0.83 -2.83
C ALA A 61 -18.17 1.60 -2.53
N GLU A 62 -18.11 2.89 -2.89
CA GLU A 62 -16.96 3.75 -2.62
C GLU A 62 -16.71 3.89 -1.11
N THR A 63 -17.76 4.20 -0.34
CA THR A 63 -17.64 4.37 1.11
C THR A 63 -17.11 3.09 1.77
N LEU A 64 -17.65 1.94 1.39
CA LEU A 64 -17.24 0.64 1.95
C LEU A 64 -15.82 0.27 1.54
N ALA A 65 -15.46 0.44 0.27
CA ALA A 65 -14.10 0.16 -0.21
C ALA A 65 -13.06 1.03 0.51
N VAL A 66 -13.26 2.34 0.57
CA VAL A 66 -12.36 3.26 1.28
C VAL A 66 -12.23 2.88 2.75
N GLN A 67 -13.34 2.63 3.44
CA GLN A 67 -13.31 2.26 4.85
C GLN A 67 -12.61 0.92 5.09
N THR A 68 -12.70 -0.01 4.15
CA THR A 68 -12.00 -1.30 4.21
C THR A 68 -10.48 -1.10 4.16
N PHE A 69 -9.98 -0.27 3.25
CA PHE A 69 -8.53 0.04 3.19
C PHE A 69 -8.04 0.73 4.46
N VAL A 70 -8.78 1.71 4.97
CA VAL A 70 -8.44 2.40 6.23
C VAL A 70 -8.38 1.40 7.38
N GLY A 71 -9.40 0.57 7.54
CA GLY A 71 -9.46 -0.42 8.63
C GLY A 71 -8.37 -1.48 8.54
N ALA A 72 -8.07 -1.97 7.33
CA ALA A 72 -7.00 -2.94 7.12
C ALA A 72 -5.62 -2.34 7.45
N ALA A 73 -5.32 -1.12 6.96
CA ALA A 73 -4.08 -0.43 7.25
C ALA A 73 -3.89 -0.17 8.76
N GLU A 74 -4.94 0.29 9.44
CA GLU A 74 -4.92 0.48 10.89
C GLU A 74 -4.72 -0.85 11.64
N THR A 75 -5.32 -1.94 11.16
CA THR A 75 -5.12 -3.26 11.74
C THR A 75 -3.66 -3.69 11.64
N VAL A 76 -3.05 -3.57 10.46
CA VAL A 76 -1.63 -3.88 10.25
C VAL A 76 -0.72 -3.02 11.14
N ARG A 77 -1.02 -1.73 11.27
CA ARG A 77 -0.23 -0.81 12.13
C ARG A 77 -0.20 -1.21 13.60
N HIS A 78 -1.26 -1.81 14.11
CA HIS A 78 -1.42 -2.08 15.55
C HIS A 78 -1.32 -3.56 15.92
N ALA A 79 -1.21 -4.45 14.92
CA ALA A 79 -1.11 -5.88 15.17
C ALA A 79 0.34 -6.30 15.45
N ASP A 80 0.52 -7.16 16.46
CA ASP A 80 1.77 -7.88 16.71
C ASP A 80 1.86 -9.18 15.88
N ARG A 81 1.38 -9.15 14.63
CA ARG A 81 1.28 -10.31 13.73
C ARG A 81 1.80 -9.95 12.35
N SER A 82 2.25 -10.96 11.61
CA SER A 82 2.58 -10.79 10.20
C SER A 82 1.32 -10.50 9.35
N ILE A 83 1.51 -9.95 8.15
CA ILE A 83 0.40 -9.72 7.22
C ILE A 83 -0.24 -11.04 6.81
N GLU A 84 0.57 -12.09 6.63
CA GLU A 84 0.09 -13.45 6.33
C GLU A 84 -0.83 -13.98 7.45
N ASP A 85 -0.42 -13.85 8.72
CA ASP A 85 -1.26 -14.25 9.85
C ASP A 85 -2.58 -13.47 9.94
N LEU A 86 -2.58 -12.20 9.50
CA LEU A 86 -3.80 -11.38 9.44
C LEU A 86 -4.73 -11.83 8.31
N ILE A 87 -4.19 -12.22 7.17
CA ILE A 87 -4.96 -12.81 6.06
C ILE A 87 -5.59 -14.13 6.53
N ASP A 88 -4.80 -15.02 7.12
CA ASP A 88 -5.29 -16.30 7.64
C ASP A 88 -6.39 -16.13 8.70
N ALA A 89 -6.25 -15.11 9.56
CA ALA A 89 -7.24 -14.84 10.62
C ALA A 89 -8.63 -14.44 10.07
N VAL A 90 -8.72 -13.88 8.88
CA VAL A 90 -9.98 -13.50 8.23
C VAL A 90 -10.47 -14.54 7.22
N CYS A 91 -9.63 -15.51 6.85
CA CYS A 91 -9.95 -16.61 5.95
C CYS A 91 -10.47 -17.82 6.72
N SER A 92 -11.75 -17.81 7.11
CA SER A 92 -12.36 -18.99 7.73
C SER A 92 -12.69 -20.07 6.69
N PRO A 93 -12.54 -21.37 7.04
CA PRO A 93 -12.91 -22.46 6.13
C PRO A 93 -14.37 -22.35 5.66
N ASN A 94 -14.61 -22.45 4.36
CA ASN A 94 -15.91 -22.28 3.70
C ASN A 94 -16.53 -20.89 3.91
N GLY A 95 -15.75 -19.88 4.28
CA GLY A 95 -16.19 -18.50 4.40
C GLY A 95 -16.13 -17.75 3.06
N THR A 96 -16.76 -16.58 2.99
CA THR A 96 -16.74 -15.74 1.78
C THR A 96 -15.35 -15.19 1.47
N THR A 97 -14.53 -14.98 2.50
CA THR A 97 -13.18 -14.43 2.36
C THR A 97 -12.26 -15.40 1.63
N ILE A 98 -12.28 -16.69 2.00
CA ILE A 98 -11.41 -17.69 1.34
C ILE A 98 -11.75 -17.86 -0.13
N GLU A 99 -13.04 -17.87 -0.50
CA GLU A 99 -13.47 -17.95 -1.90
C GLU A 99 -12.96 -16.74 -2.73
N GLY A 100 -12.97 -15.55 -2.14
CA GLY A 100 -12.40 -14.36 -2.78
C GLY A 100 -10.88 -14.39 -2.86
N MET A 101 -10.21 -14.88 -1.82
CA MET A 101 -8.75 -15.02 -1.79
C MET A 101 -8.24 -16.07 -2.77
N ASP A 102 -8.98 -17.16 -2.98
CA ASP A 102 -8.62 -18.17 -3.99
C ASP A 102 -8.56 -17.55 -5.40
N VAL A 103 -9.48 -16.63 -5.73
CA VAL A 103 -9.42 -15.88 -7.00
C VAL A 103 -8.18 -14.99 -7.09
N LEU A 104 -7.80 -14.33 -5.99
CA LEU A 104 -6.61 -13.47 -5.96
C LEU A 104 -5.32 -14.29 -6.05
N TRP A 105 -5.22 -15.40 -5.32
CA TRP A 105 -4.06 -16.29 -5.33
C TRP A 105 -3.87 -17.02 -6.67
N ASP A 106 -4.97 -17.32 -7.38
CA ASP A 106 -4.91 -17.90 -8.74
C ASP A 106 -4.63 -16.86 -9.84
N SER A 107 -4.56 -15.57 -9.47
CA SER A 107 -4.26 -14.46 -10.38
C SER A 107 -2.81 -14.00 -10.28
N GLU A 108 -2.40 -13.11 -11.18
CA GLU A 108 -1.09 -12.43 -11.16
C GLU A 108 -1.17 -11.05 -10.47
N ALA A 109 -2.13 -10.86 -9.54
CA ALA A 109 -2.37 -9.55 -8.92
C ALA A 109 -1.22 -9.06 -8.04
N ASP A 110 -0.60 -9.96 -7.30
CA ASP A 110 0.58 -9.67 -6.47
C ASP A 110 1.81 -9.34 -7.33
N GLU A 111 2.03 -10.08 -8.40
CA GLU A 111 3.10 -9.83 -9.38
C GLU A 111 2.90 -8.47 -10.05
N ALA A 112 1.68 -8.13 -10.48
CA ALA A 112 1.36 -6.85 -11.09
C ALA A 112 1.61 -5.66 -10.14
N VAL A 113 1.30 -5.80 -8.85
CA VAL A 113 1.60 -4.78 -7.84
C VAL A 113 3.11 -4.64 -7.64
N ALA A 114 3.84 -5.76 -7.56
CA ALA A 114 5.30 -5.74 -7.44
C ALA A 114 5.97 -5.10 -8.66
N GLU A 115 5.52 -5.41 -9.87
CA GLU A 115 5.99 -4.79 -11.11
C GLU A 115 5.72 -3.28 -11.17
N ALA A 116 4.56 -2.82 -10.67
CA ALA A 116 4.26 -1.40 -10.58
C ALA A 116 5.23 -0.65 -9.67
N VAL A 117 5.59 -1.23 -8.52
CA VAL A 117 6.61 -0.67 -7.62
C VAL A 117 7.98 -0.64 -8.32
N ALA A 118 8.38 -1.73 -8.99
CA ALA A 118 9.65 -1.81 -9.69
C ALA A 118 9.76 -0.76 -10.81
N ALA A 119 8.72 -0.62 -11.63
CA ALA A 119 8.69 0.37 -12.72
C ALA A 119 8.76 1.81 -12.19
N ALA A 120 8.07 2.11 -11.09
CA ALA A 120 8.14 3.42 -10.45
C ALA A 120 9.53 3.70 -9.86
N THR A 121 10.19 2.69 -9.29
CA THR A 121 11.56 2.78 -8.77
C THR A 121 12.55 3.09 -9.89
N GLU A 122 12.46 2.37 -11.01
CA GLU A 122 13.32 2.60 -12.18
C GLU A 122 13.15 4.04 -12.71
N ARG A 123 11.90 4.51 -12.82
CA ARG A 123 11.63 5.88 -13.29
C ARG A 123 12.15 6.95 -12.33
N SER A 124 12.07 6.72 -11.01
CA SER A 124 12.66 7.60 -10.00
C SER A 124 14.18 7.75 -10.22
N ALA A 125 14.88 6.63 -10.37
CA ALA A 125 16.33 6.61 -10.61
C ALA A 125 16.72 7.29 -11.93
N GLU A 126 15.89 7.19 -12.99
CA GLU A 126 16.12 7.91 -14.25
C GLU A 126 16.01 9.43 -14.06
N LEU A 127 14.94 9.89 -13.38
CA LEU A 127 14.71 11.31 -13.13
C LEU A 127 15.82 11.92 -12.27
N ALA A 128 16.31 11.18 -11.27
CA ALA A 128 17.46 11.62 -10.48
C ALA A 128 18.73 11.82 -11.31
N ARG A 129 18.99 10.92 -12.26
CA ARG A 129 20.13 11.05 -13.19
C ARG A 129 19.97 12.23 -14.15
N GLU A 130 18.77 12.40 -14.73
CA GLU A 130 18.46 13.52 -15.64
C GLU A 130 18.67 14.88 -14.96
N SER A 131 18.31 15.01 -13.66
CA SER A 131 18.48 16.26 -12.91
C SER A 131 19.91 16.55 -12.47
N THR A 132 20.80 15.56 -12.50
CA THR A 132 22.23 15.74 -12.15
C THR A 132 23.06 16.20 -13.36
N ASP A 133 22.57 15.98 -14.58
CA ASP A 133 23.25 16.32 -15.83
C ASP A 133 22.93 17.75 -16.34
N GLU A 134 22.06 18.51 -15.64
CA GLU A 134 21.76 19.94 -15.90
C GLU A 134 22.56 20.86 -14.97
#